data_4cdf155ea0c155b4df7bf035ddd3360b
#
_entry.id   4cdf155ea0c155b4df7bf035ddd3360b
#
_cell.length_a   1.000
_cell.length_b   1.000
_cell.length_c   1.000
_cell.angle_alpha   90.00
_cell.angle_beta   90.00
_cell.angle_gamma   90.00
#
_symmetry.space_group_name_H-M   'P 1'
#
loop_
_entity.id
_entity.type
_entity.pdbx_description
1 polymer ?
#
loop_
_entity_poly.entity_id
_entity_poly.type
_entity_poly.pdbx_seq_one_letter_code
_entity_poly.pdbx_strand_id
1 'polypeptide(L)'
;MEEVRSGLWVGRECEWEGCRWVVHACKNPCHRDALGYVGSLDSGHEHYLSYRRGCSLYLNMIDPKVPLFQVSMFQEFLRFADECWPGGEGLLIHCNQGLSRAPSLALLFMVRLCELSNKSYDAARAEFEVLYPRYSPGRGIEIFLSSHWGELSLL
;
A
#
# COMPACT_ATOMS: atom_id res chain seq x y z
N MET A 1 11.96 -7.81 5.65
CA MET A 1 11.37 -7.35 4.37
C MET A 1 11.81 -8.26 3.23
N GLU A 2 10.98 -8.39 2.24
CA GLU A 2 11.24 -9.23 1.07
C GLU A 2 11.14 -8.42 -0.21
N GLU A 3 12.03 -8.67 -1.15
CA GLU A 3 12.00 -8.06 -2.48
C GLU A 3 11.08 -8.88 -3.38
N VAL A 4 9.94 -8.31 -3.75
CA VAL A 4 8.94 -9.01 -4.56
C VAL A 4 9.23 -8.91 -6.07
N ARG A 5 9.93 -7.88 -6.46
CA ARG A 5 10.56 -7.69 -7.77
C ARG A 5 11.69 -6.68 -7.59
N SER A 6 12.62 -6.61 -8.52
CA SER A 6 13.80 -5.74 -8.39
C SER A 6 13.41 -4.31 -8.00
N GLY A 7 13.86 -3.87 -6.84
CA GLY A 7 13.62 -2.52 -6.32
C GLY A 7 12.32 -2.33 -5.58
N LEU A 8 11.42 -3.33 -5.52
CA LEU A 8 10.16 -3.23 -4.78
C LEU A 8 10.17 -4.19 -3.59
N TRP A 9 10.08 -3.64 -2.40
CA TRP A 9 10.18 -4.36 -1.15
C TRP A 9 8.87 -4.30 -0.36
N VAL A 10 8.52 -5.39 0.29
CA VAL A 10 7.40 -5.49 1.21
C VAL A 10 7.92 -5.87 2.59
N GLY A 11 7.46 -5.18 3.62
CA GLY A 11 7.94 -5.41 4.96
C GLY A 11 6.92 -5.12 6.05
N ARG A 12 7.38 -5.22 7.28
CA ARG A 12 6.61 -4.87 8.47
C ARG A 12 7.18 -3.61 9.12
N GLU A 13 6.46 -3.12 10.11
CA GLU A 13 6.63 -1.80 10.72
C GLU A 13 8.06 -1.41 11.08
N CYS A 14 8.85 -2.31 11.61
CA CYS A 14 10.20 -1.99 12.11
C CYS A 14 11.31 -2.09 11.05
N GLU A 15 10.96 -2.36 9.80
CA GLU A 15 11.95 -2.68 8.76
C GLU A 15 12.29 -1.54 7.80
N TRP A 16 11.70 -0.35 8.01
CA TRP A 16 11.83 0.76 7.06
C TRP A 16 13.12 1.59 7.23
N GLU A 17 13.84 1.42 8.32
CA GLU A 17 15.06 2.18 8.58
C GLU A 17 16.11 1.90 7.49
N GLY A 18 16.72 2.97 6.98
CA GLY A 18 17.72 2.87 5.92
C GLY A 18 17.17 2.82 4.50
N CYS A 19 15.85 2.71 4.32
CA CYS A 19 15.21 2.77 3.02
C CYS A 19 14.98 4.23 2.60
N ARG A 20 15.19 4.52 1.32
CA ARG A 20 15.01 5.88 0.80
C ARG A 20 13.54 6.26 0.66
N TRP A 21 12.81 5.52 -0.15
CA TRP A 21 11.40 5.77 -0.42
C TRP A 21 10.55 4.75 0.34
N VAL A 22 9.65 5.25 1.17
CA VAL A 22 8.86 4.40 2.07
C VAL A 22 7.40 4.78 2.02
N VAL A 23 6.54 3.78 1.85
CA VAL A 23 5.09 3.89 2.06
C VAL A 23 4.76 3.20 3.38
N HIS A 24 4.28 3.99 4.34
CA HIS A 24 3.82 3.50 5.63
C HIS A 24 2.31 3.25 5.57
N ALA A 25 1.92 2.02 5.25
CA ALA A 25 0.52 1.63 5.07
C ALA A 25 -0.10 1.21 6.41
N CYS A 26 0.01 2.07 7.41
CA CYS A 26 -0.53 1.80 8.74
C CYS A 26 -0.93 3.10 9.45
N LYS A 27 -2.17 3.13 9.95
CA LYS A 27 -2.64 4.21 10.79
C LYS A 27 -1.86 4.25 12.10
N ASN A 28 -1.79 3.14 12.80
CA ASN A 28 -1.11 3.01 14.08
C ASN A 28 0.16 2.17 13.93
N PRO A 29 1.32 2.69 14.31
CA PRO A 29 1.55 4.03 14.83
C PRO A 29 1.84 5.09 13.74
N CYS A 30 2.04 4.70 12.49
CA CYS A 30 2.76 5.51 11.51
C CYS A 30 2.07 6.82 11.14
N HIS A 31 0.86 6.77 10.60
CA HIS A 31 0.13 7.99 10.21
C HIS A 31 -0.17 8.87 11.43
N ARG A 32 -0.59 8.23 12.51
CA ARG A 32 -0.88 8.94 13.76
C ARG A 32 0.35 9.67 14.30
N ASP A 33 1.48 9.00 14.40
CA ASP A 33 2.69 9.61 14.95
C ASP A 33 3.28 10.68 14.04
N ALA A 34 3.17 10.50 12.72
CA ALA A 34 3.65 11.49 11.76
C ALA A 34 2.90 12.82 11.87
N LEU A 35 1.58 12.78 12.15
CA LEU A 35 0.73 13.95 12.30
C LEU A 35 0.54 14.40 13.76
N GLY A 36 0.86 13.54 14.72
CA GLY A 36 0.81 13.88 16.16
C GLY A 36 -0.57 13.86 16.79
N TYR A 37 -1.55 13.15 16.20
CA TYR A 37 -2.88 13.06 16.81
C TYR A 37 -3.05 11.83 17.70
N VAL A 38 -4.06 11.86 18.55
CA VAL A 38 -4.46 10.76 19.43
C VAL A 38 -5.88 10.33 19.05
N GLY A 39 -6.12 9.02 19.00
CA GLY A 39 -7.42 8.48 18.60
C GLY A 39 -7.64 8.58 17.10
N SER A 40 -8.65 9.33 16.69
CA SER A 40 -9.03 9.51 15.29
C SER A 40 -8.80 10.93 14.82
N LEU A 41 -8.39 11.08 13.56
CA LEU A 41 -8.28 12.36 12.91
C LEU A 41 -9.64 12.73 12.31
N ASP A 42 -9.98 14.02 12.30
CA ASP A 42 -11.20 14.50 11.64
C ASP A 42 -11.15 14.13 10.14
N SER A 43 -12.25 13.58 9.64
CA SER A 43 -12.36 13.18 8.22
C SER A 43 -12.25 14.36 7.24
N GLY A 44 -12.46 15.57 7.70
CA GLY A 44 -12.27 16.80 6.92
C GLY A 44 -10.84 17.34 6.91
N HIS A 45 -9.93 16.74 7.68
CA HIS A 45 -8.54 17.18 7.73
C HIS A 45 -7.86 16.93 6.37
N GLU A 46 -7.02 17.88 5.93
CA GLU A 46 -6.35 17.81 4.63
C GLU A 46 -5.47 16.56 4.46
N HIS A 47 -4.94 16.02 5.54
CA HIS A 47 -4.10 14.83 5.54
C HIS A 47 -4.82 13.59 6.10
N TYR A 48 -6.16 13.59 6.06
CA TYR A 48 -6.93 12.47 6.60
C TYR A 48 -6.59 11.14 5.94
N LEU A 49 -6.51 11.10 4.60
CA LEU A 49 -6.22 9.87 3.85
C LEU A 49 -4.72 9.59 3.76
N SER A 50 -3.93 10.62 3.54
CA SER A 50 -2.49 10.48 3.34
C SER A 50 -1.74 11.72 3.79
N TYR A 51 -0.50 11.52 4.18
CA TYR A 51 0.42 12.59 4.53
C TYR A 51 1.80 12.27 3.97
N ARG A 52 2.36 13.21 3.22
CA ARG A 52 3.71 13.07 2.67
C ARG A 52 4.68 13.95 3.43
N ARG A 53 5.82 13.38 3.82
CA ARG A 53 6.94 14.11 4.42
C ARG A 53 8.23 13.59 3.80
N GLY A 54 8.87 14.44 2.96
CA GLY A 54 10.08 14.05 2.25
C GLY A 54 9.86 12.83 1.36
N CYS A 55 10.62 11.78 1.60
CA CYS A 55 10.56 10.53 0.84
C CYS A 55 9.63 9.48 1.47
N SER A 56 8.78 9.88 2.40
CA SER A 56 7.82 9.01 3.08
C SER A 56 6.38 9.43 2.78
N LEU A 57 5.55 8.44 2.47
CA LEU A 57 4.10 8.57 2.38
C LEU A 57 3.45 7.80 3.52
N TYR A 58 2.63 8.48 4.32
CA TYR A 58 1.92 7.88 5.44
C TYR A 58 0.44 7.76 5.06
N LEU A 59 -0.07 6.54 5.02
CA LEU A 59 -1.46 6.28 4.70
C LEU A 59 -2.26 5.99 5.97
N ASN A 60 -3.41 6.64 6.11
CA ASN A 60 -4.34 6.36 7.20
C ASN A 60 -5.08 5.05 6.94
N MET A 61 -4.35 3.95 7.01
CA MET A 61 -4.80 2.65 6.55
C MET A 61 -4.93 1.67 7.70
N ILE A 62 -6.14 1.13 7.84
CA ILE A 62 -6.46 0.04 8.79
C ILE A 62 -6.71 -1.24 8.00
N ASP A 63 -6.90 -2.35 8.69
CA ASP A 63 -7.18 -3.64 8.05
C ASP A 63 -8.48 -4.23 8.62
N PRO A 64 -9.64 -3.62 8.30
CA PRO A 64 -10.92 -4.04 8.83
C PRO A 64 -11.48 -5.26 8.10
N LYS A 65 -12.49 -5.89 8.70
CA LYS A 65 -13.21 -7.02 8.07
C LYS A 65 -14.18 -6.59 6.98
N VAL A 66 -14.47 -5.30 6.89
CA VAL A 66 -15.39 -4.71 5.89
C VAL A 66 -14.62 -3.76 4.98
N PRO A 67 -15.08 -3.48 3.75
CA PRO A 67 -14.32 -2.70 2.77
C PRO A 67 -14.36 -1.19 3.05
N LEU A 68 -13.85 -0.76 4.19
CA LEU A 68 -13.80 0.64 4.61
C LEU A 68 -12.56 1.34 4.03
N PHE A 69 -12.53 1.47 2.71
CA PHE A 69 -11.45 2.15 1.99
C PHE A 69 -12.03 3.15 1.01
N GLN A 70 -11.17 4.06 0.54
CA GLN A 70 -11.52 5.02 -0.50
C GLN A 70 -10.54 4.89 -1.66
N VAL A 71 -11.06 4.93 -2.88
CA VAL A 71 -10.23 4.86 -4.10
C VAL A 71 -9.15 5.95 -4.11
N SER A 72 -9.48 7.13 -3.61
CA SER A 72 -8.53 8.26 -3.55
C SER A 72 -7.26 7.96 -2.74
N MET A 73 -7.33 7.12 -1.72
CA MET A 73 -6.13 6.69 -0.98
C MET A 73 -5.20 5.87 -1.87
N PHE A 74 -5.75 4.97 -2.67
CA PHE A 74 -4.95 4.17 -3.62
C PHE A 74 -4.40 5.03 -4.75
N GLN A 75 -5.13 6.05 -5.19
CA GLN A 75 -4.63 7.03 -6.16
C GLN A 75 -3.44 7.80 -5.61
N GLU A 76 -3.49 8.25 -4.35
CA GLU A 76 -2.37 8.93 -3.70
C GLU A 76 -1.15 8.02 -3.60
N PHE A 77 -1.36 6.75 -3.25
CA PHE A 77 -0.29 5.77 -3.24
C PHE A 77 0.36 5.60 -4.62
N LEU A 78 -0.44 5.39 -5.66
CA LEU A 78 0.08 5.16 -7.01
C LEU A 78 0.81 6.39 -7.54
N ARG A 79 0.31 7.59 -7.25
CA ARG A 79 0.98 8.84 -7.63
C ARG A 79 2.36 8.95 -6.98
N PHE A 80 2.46 8.66 -5.69
CA PHE A 80 3.74 8.63 -4.98
C PHE A 80 4.69 7.58 -5.56
N ALA A 81 4.20 6.37 -5.80
CA ALA A 81 5.00 5.29 -6.37
C ALA A 81 5.53 5.65 -7.77
N ASP A 82 4.67 6.21 -8.63
CA ASP A 82 5.06 6.66 -9.96
C ASP A 82 6.16 7.73 -9.91
N GLU A 83 6.11 8.59 -8.92
CA GLU A 83 7.10 9.67 -8.78
C GLU A 83 8.47 9.13 -8.34
N CYS A 84 8.51 8.21 -7.39
CA CYS A 84 9.77 7.73 -6.84
C CYS A 84 10.42 6.60 -7.68
N TRP A 85 9.60 5.83 -8.40
CA TRP A 85 10.05 4.62 -9.09
C TRP A 85 11.13 4.85 -10.16
N PRO A 86 11.01 5.87 -11.03
CA PRO A 86 12.00 6.09 -12.08
C PRO A 86 13.43 6.38 -11.57
N GLY A 87 13.56 6.80 -10.33
CA GLY A 87 14.88 7.07 -9.72
C GLY A 87 15.73 5.84 -9.46
N GLY A 88 15.13 4.63 -9.49
CA GLY A 88 15.86 3.38 -9.31
C GLY A 88 16.41 3.14 -7.91
N GLU A 89 16.03 3.94 -6.93
CA GLU A 89 16.54 3.84 -5.56
C GLU A 89 15.79 2.81 -4.71
N GLY A 90 14.74 2.23 -5.26
CA GLY A 90 13.90 1.26 -4.57
C GLY A 90 12.77 1.90 -3.79
N LEU A 91 11.72 1.10 -3.55
CA LEU A 91 10.54 1.47 -2.80
C LEU A 91 10.21 0.39 -1.80
N LEU A 92 10.12 0.74 -0.53
CA LEU A 92 9.59 -0.14 0.51
C LEU A 92 8.14 0.22 0.82
N ILE A 93 7.27 -0.76 0.79
CA ILE A 93 5.91 -0.64 1.29
C ILE A 93 5.81 -1.53 2.53
N HIS A 94 5.44 -0.95 3.66
CA HIS A 94 5.26 -1.73 4.88
C HIS A 94 3.90 -1.46 5.54
N CYS A 95 3.47 -2.40 6.35
CA CYS A 95 2.35 -2.25 7.28
C CYS A 95 2.76 -2.87 8.61
N ASN A 96 1.82 -3.17 9.50
CA ASN A 96 2.21 -3.68 10.83
C ASN A 96 2.89 -5.05 10.75
N GLN A 97 2.34 -5.98 9.96
CA GLN A 97 2.84 -7.37 9.88
C GLN A 97 3.37 -7.76 8.49
N GLY A 98 3.14 -6.95 7.48
CA GLY A 98 3.56 -7.27 6.12
C GLY A 98 2.73 -8.36 5.44
N LEU A 99 1.51 -8.64 5.91
CA LEU A 99 0.69 -9.74 5.41
C LEU A 99 -0.47 -9.30 4.52
N SER A 100 -1.02 -8.12 4.74
CA SER A 100 -2.29 -7.70 4.10
C SER A 100 -2.17 -6.37 3.36
N ARG A 101 -2.08 -5.25 4.06
CA ARG A 101 -2.11 -3.90 3.47
C ARG A 101 -0.93 -3.62 2.55
N ALA A 102 0.28 -3.80 3.04
CA ALA A 102 1.49 -3.54 2.26
C ALA A 102 1.58 -4.42 1.02
N PRO A 103 1.40 -5.75 1.10
CA PRO A 103 1.46 -6.56 -0.10
C PRO A 103 0.29 -6.29 -1.06
N SER A 104 -0.88 -5.87 -0.57
CA SER A 104 -1.99 -5.47 -1.46
C SER A 104 -1.64 -4.25 -2.30
N LEU A 105 -0.94 -3.27 -1.71
CA LEU A 105 -0.46 -2.10 -2.43
C LEU A 105 0.64 -2.48 -3.43
N ALA A 106 1.55 -3.36 -3.03
CA ALA A 106 2.60 -3.85 -3.93
C ALA A 106 2.01 -4.58 -5.14
N LEU A 107 1.01 -5.44 -4.91
CA LEU A 107 0.28 -6.12 -5.98
C LEU A 107 -0.31 -5.10 -6.97
N LEU A 108 -1.01 -4.10 -6.46
CA LEU A 108 -1.62 -3.09 -7.30
C LEU A 108 -0.58 -2.30 -8.11
N PHE A 109 0.55 -1.95 -7.50
CA PHE A 109 1.62 -1.26 -8.20
C PHE A 109 2.24 -2.15 -9.29
N MET A 110 2.43 -3.44 -9.04
CA MET A 110 2.94 -4.37 -10.04
C MET A 110 1.98 -4.55 -11.22
N VAL A 111 0.66 -4.48 -10.98
CA VAL A 111 -0.33 -4.44 -12.07
C VAL A 111 -0.13 -3.17 -12.90
N ARG A 112 0.08 -2.03 -12.25
CA ARG A 112 0.36 -0.77 -12.92
C ARG A 112 1.65 -0.81 -13.75
N LEU A 113 2.66 -1.53 -13.29
CA LEU A 113 3.90 -1.75 -14.04
C LEU A 113 3.76 -2.79 -15.16
N CYS A 114 2.56 -3.32 -15.39
CA CYS A 114 2.26 -4.36 -16.36
C CYS A 114 3.02 -5.68 -16.09
N GLU A 115 3.37 -5.93 -14.85
CA GLU A 115 4.08 -7.15 -14.42
C GLU A 115 3.14 -8.23 -13.89
N LEU A 116 1.90 -7.88 -13.58
CA LEU A 116 0.84 -8.80 -13.18
C LEU A 116 -0.40 -8.56 -14.04
N SER A 117 -1.27 -9.58 -14.12
CA SER A 117 -2.52 -9.51 -14.86
C SER A 117 -3.42 -8.39 -14.34
N ASN A 118 -4.03 -7.64 -15.26
CA ASN A 118 -5.03 -6.62 -14.93
C ASN A 118 -6.46 -7.11 -15.11
N LYS A 119 -6.67 -8.38 -15.47
CA LYS A 119 -7.99 -8.92 -15.79
C LYS A 119 -8.94 -8.93 -14.59
N SER A 120 -8.43 -9.33 -13.44
CA SER A 120 -9.20 -9.37 -12.19
C SER A 120 -8.24 -9.38 -11.01
N TYR A 121 -8.77 -9.00 -9.84
CA TYR A 121 -8.01 -9.13 -8.61
C TYR A 121 -7.57 -10.58 -8.37
N ASP A 122 -8.45 -11.54 -8.58
CA ASP A 122 -8.13 -12.96 -8.37
C ASP A 122 -6.98 -13.43 -9.27
N ALA A 123 -6.96 -13.01 -10.54
CA ALA A 123 -5.86 -13.33 -11.45
C ALA A 123 -4.55 -12.70 -11.01
N ALA A 124 -4.55 -11.43 -10.65
CA ALA A 124 -3.36 -10.74 -10.15
C ALA A 124 -2.87 -11.36 -8.84
N ARG A 125 -3.78 -11.69 -7.94
CA ARG A 125 -3.47 -12.33 -6.67
C ARG A 125 -2.77 -13.67 -6.86
N ALA A 126 -3.29 -14.51 -7.75
CA ALA A 126 -2.69 -15.82 -8.03
C ALA A 126 -1.24 -15.69 -8.48
N GLU A 127 -0.94 -14.73 -9.37
CA GLU A 127 0.42 -14.46 -9.81
C GLU A 127 1.28 -13.87 -8.69
N PHE A 128 0.73 -12.95 -7.90
CA PHE A 128 1.46 -12.30 -6.81
C PHE A 128 1.82 -13.27 -5.69
N GLU A 129 0.95 -14.20 -5.36
CA GLU A 129 1.20 -15.21 -4.32
C GLU A 129 2.40 -16.12 -4.63
N VAL A 130 2.74 -16.29 -5.90
CA VAL A 130 3.97 -16.99 -6.29
C VAL A 130 5.21 -16.22 -5.86
N LEU A 131 5.16 -14.88 -5.99
CA LEU A 131 6.26 -13.98 -5.63
C LEU A 131 6.32 -13.71 -4.12
N TYR A 132 5.18 -13.68 -3.47
CA TYR A 132 5.05 -13.37 -2.05
C TYR A 132 4.06 -14.34 -1.38
N PRO A 133 4.50 -15.57 -1.06
CA PRO A 133 3.62 -16.61 -0.49
C PRO A 133 2.99 -16.24 0.85
N ARG A 134 3.57 -15.27 1.56
CA ARG A 134 3.05 -14.78 2.85
C ARG A 134 1.79 -13.91 2.71
N TYR A 135 1.41 -13.54 1.49
CA TYR A 135 0.24 -12.69 1.28
C TYR A 135 -1.02 -13.33 1.86
N SER A 136 -1.60 -12.65 2.82
CA SER A 136 -2.83 -13.07 3.50
C SER A 136 -3.70 -11.84 3.71
N PRO A 137 -4.42 -11.41 2.66
CA PRO A 137 -5.21 -10.18 2.73
C PRO A 137 -6.35 -10.30 3.73
N GLY A 138 -6.60 -9.24 4.48
CA GLY A 138 -7.79 -9.12 5.30
C GLY A 138 -9.04 -9.09 4.42
N ARG A 139 -10.19 -9.50 4.98
CA ARG A 139 -11.43 -9.61 4.23
C ARG A 139 -11.86 -8.26 3.61
N GLY A 140 -11.70 -7.17 4.35
CA GLY A 140 -12.11 -5.84 3.87
C GLY A 140 -11.35 -5.39 2.64
N ILE A 141 -10.02 -5.50 2.65
CA ILE A 141 -9.21 -5.08 1.50
C ILE A 141 -9.41 -6.02 0.30
N GLU A 142 -9.60 -7.31 0.55
CA GLU A 142 -9.91 -8.27 -0.51
C GLU A 142 -11.21 -7.93 -1.24
N ILE A 143 -12.28 -7.65 -0.48
CA ILE A 143 -13.57 -7.25 -1.05
C ILE A 143 -13.43 -5.92 -1.80
N PHE A 144 -12.72 -4.96 -1.22
CA PHE A 144 -12.54 -3.65 -1.83
C PHE A 144 -11.81 -3.74 -3.17
N LEU A 145 -10.69 -4.45 -3.21
CA LEU A 145 -9.91 -4.61 -4.45
C LEU A 145 -10.71 -5.34 -5.52
N SER A 146 -11.44 -6.39 -5.15
CA SER A 146 -12.29 -7.13 -6.09
C SER A 146 -13.39 -6.26 -6.66
N SER A 147 -14.07 -5.48 -5.81
CA SER A 147 -15.21 -4.64 -6.19
C SER A 147 -14.81 -3.43 -7.03
N HIS A 148 -13.61 -2.89 -6.83
CA HIS A 148 -13.13 -1.68 -7.49
C HIS A 148 -12.01 -1.97 -8.50
N TRP A 149 -11.83 -3.23 -8.88
CA TRP A 149 -10.69 -3.63 -9.71
C TRP A 149 -10.61 -2.89 -11.04
N GLY A 150 -11.73 -2.78 -11.75
CA GLY A 150 -11.77 -2.07 -13.03
C GLY A 150 -11.30 -0.63 -12.91
N GLU A 151 -11.68 0.05 -11.83
CA GLU A 151 -11.29 1.42 -11.54
C GLU A 151 -9.82 1.52 -11.13
N LEU A 152 -9.39 0.66 -10.20
CA LEU A 152 -8.02 0.69 -9.65
C LEU A 152 -6.97 0.25 -10.67
N SER A 153 -7.26 -0.74 -11.50
CA SER A 153 -6.31 -1.29 -12.46
C SER A 153 -6.07 -0.37 -13.66
N LEU A 154 -6.89 0.65 -13.84
CA LEU A 154 -6.76 1.64 -14.92
C LEU A 154 -6.16 2.97 -14.47
N LEU A 155 -5.84 3.12 -13.19
CA LEU A 155 -5.27 4.37 -12.64
C LEU A 155 -3.87 4.69 -13.15
#